data_f72d085caa15e0ec6f8369fec59a82e9
#
_entry.id   f72d085caa15e0ec6f8369fec59a82e9
#
_cell.length_a   1.000
_cell.length_b   1.000
_cell.length_c   1.000
_cell.angle_alpha   90.00
_cell.angle_beta   90.00
_cell.angle_gamma   90.00
#
_symmetry.space_group_name_H-M   'P 1'
#
loop_
_entity.id
_entity.type
_entity.pdbx_description
1 polymer ?
#
loop_
_entity_poly.entity_id
_entity_poly.type
_entity_poly.pdbx_seq_one_letter_code
_entity_poly.pdbx_strand_id
1 'polypeptide(L)'
;FGKAIYDVASLETWNEAFGGAIPTTIVYVLENTILDNPEITQKYINGMYHAMQWIEESSVDQIYNLVGEEYMSGFKTEQAKREIAYYKNIFNYEGSVHKTDFDNGAKVWFRDFTKIKRQNYSDVVDMSFLNKAQKS
;
A
#
# COMPACT_ATOMS: atom_id res chain seq x y z
N PHE A 1 -6.41 27.90 -8.35
CA PHE A 1 -7.09 26.91 -7.51
C PHE A 1 -7.83 25.95 -8.43
N GLY A 2 -7.56 24.63 -8.29
CA GLY A 2 -8.23 23.59 -9.06
C GLY A 2 -9.63 23.30 -8.55
N LYS A 3 -10.48 22.77 -9.43
CA LYS A 3 -11.79 22.21 -9.07
C LYS A 3 -11.72 20.70 -9.27
N ALA A 4 -12.15 19.92 -8.26
CA ALA A 4 -12.28 18.48 -8.43
C ALA A 4 -13.32 18.20 -9.52
N ILE A 5 -12.94 17.39 -10.51
CA ILE A 5 -13.82 16.97 -11.60
C ILE A 5 -14.52 15.65 -11.22
N TYR A 6 -13.78 14.77 -10.55
CA TYR A 6 -14.26 13.49 -10.05
C TYR A 6 -13.59 13.17 -8.71
N ASP A 7 -14.35 12.67 -7.76
CA ASP A 7 -13.87 12.30 -6.43
C ASP A 7 -13.86 10.77 -6.29
N VAL A 8 -12.70 10.19 -6.04
CA VAL A 8 -12.49 8.75 -5.85
C VAL A 8 -12.16 8.40 -4.38
N ALA A 9 -12.51 9.28 -3.45
CA ALA A 9 -12.22 9.09 -2.03
C ALA A 9 -13.03 7.97 -1.37
N SER A 10 -14.14 7.53 -1.98
CA SER A 10 -14.90 6.36 -1.52
C SER A 10 -14.52 5.11 -2.31
N LEU A 11 -14.66 3.94 -1.68
CA LEU A 11 -14.47 2.66 -2.35
C LEU A 11 -15.42 2.47 -3.54
N GLU A 12 -16.63 2.99 -3.44
CA GLU A 12 -17.65 2.95 -4.51
C GLU A 12 -17.18 3.72 -5.73
N THR A 13 -16.83 5.00 -5.57
CA THR A 13 -16.39 5.86 -6.67
C THR A 13 -15.05 5.41 -7.25
N TRP A 14 -14.16 4.84 -6.40
CA TRP A 14 -12.94 4.20 -6.87
C TRP A 14 -13.22 3.00 -7.77
N ASN A 15 -14.10 2.09 -7.34
CA ASN A 15 -14.47 0.90 -8.12
C ASN A 15 -15.17 1.26 -9.42
N GLU A 16 -16.01 2.29 -9.41
CA GLU A 16 -16.65 2.81 -10.63
C GLU A 16 -15.63 3.35 -11.63
N ALA A 17 -14.66 4.13 -11.16
CA ALA A 17 -13.64 4.74 -11.99
C ALA A 17 -12.60 3.72 -12.53
N PHE A 18 -12.18 2.77 -11.71
CA PHE A 18 -11.03 1.90 -11.99
C PHE A 18 -11.39 0.40 -12.08
N GLY A 19 -12.63 0.02 -11.80
CA GLY A 19 -13.09 -1.36 -11.90
C GLY A 19 -12.62 -2.29 -10.78
N GLY A 20 -12.09 -1.72 -9.68
CA GLY A 20 -11.62 -2.46 -8.51
C GLY A 20 -10.34 -1.90 -7.92
N ALA A 21 -9.76 -2.60 -6.96
CA ALA A 21 -8.53 -2.18 -6.31
C ALA A 21 -7.35 -2.13 -7.30
N ILE A 22 -6.46 -1.16 -7.08
CA ILE A 22 -5.18 -1.00 -7.79
C ILE A 22 -4.09 -0.87 -6.72
N PRO A 23 -3.09 -1.77 -6.67
CA PRO A 23 -1.96 -1.62 -5.77
C PRO A 23 -1.17 -0.36 -6.12
N THR A 24 -1.10 0.60 -5.21
CA THR A 24 -0.43 1.88 -5.45
C THR A 24 0.88 2.01 -4.69
N THR A 25 0.94 1.49 -3.47
CA THR A 25 2.15 1.47 -2.64
C THR A 25 2.51 0.04 -2.33
N ILE A 26 3.67 -0.40 -2.76
CA ILE A 26 4.15 -1.78 -2.62
C ILE A 26 5.58 -1.79 -2.10
N VAL A 27 5.95 -2.88 -1.44
CA VAL A 27 7.35 -3.21 -1.17
C VAL A 27 7.91 -3.95 -2.37
N TYR A 28 9.06 -3.52 -2.87
CA TYR A 28 9.77 -4.22 -3.93
C TYR A 28 11.24 -4.40 -3.55
N VAL A 29 11.81 -5.51 -3.99
CA VAL A 29 13.22 -5.84 -3.81
C VAL A 29 13.76 -6.50 -5.08
N LEU A 30 15.08 -6.50 -5.24
CA LEU A 30 15.72 -7.25 -6.32
C LEU A 30 15.69 -8.75 -6.01
N GLU A 31 15.56 -9.57 -7.04
CA GLU A 31 15.56 -11.02 -6.91
C GLU A 31 16.82 -11.52 -6.18
N ASN A 32 18.00 -11.00 -6.52
CA ASN A 32 19.24 -11.35 -5.83
C ASN A 32 19.19 -11.03 -4.32
N THR A 33 18.50 -9.98 -3.90
CA THR A 33 18.35 -9.68 -2.46
C THR A 33 17.56 -10.76 -1.75
N ILE A 34 16.53 -11.29 -2.39
CA ILE A 34 15.73 -12.41 -1.86
C ILE A 34 16.57 -13.70 -1.79
N LEU A 35 17.33 -13.98 -2.84
CA LEU A 35 18.14 -15.20 -2.93
C LEU A 35 19.31 -15.19 -1.95
N ASP A 36 20.01 -14.06 -1.86
CA ASP A 36 21.23 -13.95 -1.04
C ASP A 36 20.92 -13.71 0.45
N ASN A 37 19.80 -13.04 0.75
CA ASN A 37 19.46 -12.60 2.10
C ASN A 37 17.96 -12.78 2.45
N PRO A 38 17.39 -13.98 2.33
CA PRO A 38 15.96 -14.22 2.56
C PRO A 38 15.51 -13.87 3.97
N GLU A 39 16.40 -14.03 4.98
CA GLU A 39 16.09 -13.68 6.37
C GLU A 39 15.92 -12.18 6.59
N ILE A 40 16.71 -11.35 5.91
CA ILE A 40 16.58 -9.88 5.98
C ILE A 40 15.25 -9.47 5.36
N THR A 41 14.91 -10.03 4.20
CA THR A 41 13.62 -9.81 3.53
C THR A 41 12.46 -10.20 4.46
N GLN A 42 12.56 -11.37 5.11
CA GLN A 42 11.52 -11.82 6.04
C GLN A 42 11.37 -10.88 7.25
N LYS A 43 12.47 -10.46 7.87
CA LYS A 43 12.45 -9.53 9.01
C LYS A 43 11.83 -8.19 8.62
N TYR A 44 12.14 -7.68 7.43
CA TYR A 44 11.56 -6.44 6.92
C TYR A 44 10.04 -6.58 6.74
N ILE A 45 9.59 -7.65 6.09
CA ILE A 45 8.15 -7.89 5.86
C ILE A 45 7.41 -8.10 7.19
N ASN A 46 8.02 -8.82 8.14
CA ASN A 46 7.42 -8.97 9.49
C ASN A 46 7.24 -7.60 10.15
N GLY A 47 8.26 -6.74 10.11
CA GLY A 47 8.17 -5.39 10.69
C GLY A 47 7.10 -4.53 10.03
N MET A 48 7.01 -4.57 8.69
CA MET A 48 5.97 -3.87 7.94
C MET A 48 4.57 -4.39 8.29
N TYR A 49 4.39 -5.71 8.35
CA TYR A 49 3.10 -6.31 8.69
C TYR A 49 2.66 -5.92 10.11
N HIS A 50 3.55 -6.04 11.10
CA HIS A 50 3.24 -5.64 12.48
C HIS A 50 2.93 -4.14 12.59
N ALA A 51 3.64 -3.28 11.83
CA ALA A 51 3.33 -1.85 11.80
C ALA A 51 1.94 -1.58 11.23
N MET A 52 1.53 -2.30 10.18
CA MET A 52 0.18 -2.18 9.61
C MET A 52 -0.89 -2.61 10.61
N GLN A 53 -0.69 -3.73 11.34
CA GLN A 53 -1.61 -4.18 12.38
C GLN A 53 -1.69 -3.15 13.51
N TRP A 54 -0.56 -2.61 13.95
CA TRP A 54 -0.54 -1.54 14.96
C TRP A 54 -1.33 -0.30 14.49
N ILE A 55 -1.19 0.12 13.23
CA ILE A 55 -1.96 1.24 12.65
C ILE A 55 -3.46 0.91 12.67
N GLU A 56 -3.85 -0.31 12.31
CA GLU A 56 -5.26 -0.75 12.31
C GLU A 56 -5.89 -0.64 13.70
N GLU A 57 -5.17 -1.08 14.72
CA GLU A 57 -5.64 -1.11 16.10
C GLU A 57 -5.56 0.25 16.82
N SER A 58 -4.68 1.14 16.35
CA SER A 58 -4.41 2.41 17.02
C SER A 58 -5.44 3.48 16.67
N SER A 59 -5.71 4.38 17.62
CA SER A 59 -6.46 5.60 17.36
C SER A 59 -5.64 6.60 16.54
N VAL A 60 -6.31 7.54 15.89
CA VAL A 60 -5.68 8.65 15.16
C VAL A 60 -4.72 9.44 16.05
N ASP A 61 -5.11 9.66 17.32
CA ASP A 61 -4.28 10.39 18.28
C ASP A 61 -3.01 9.62 18.65
N GLN A 62 -3.10 8.30 18.82
CA GLN A 62 -1.92 7.47 19.09
C GLN A 62 -0.95 7.48 17.91
N ILE A 63 -1.46 7.37 16.66
CA ILE A 63 -0.62 7.44 15.47
C ILE A 63 0.02 8.84 15.36
N TYR A 64 -0.77 9.90 15.52
CA TYR A 64 -0.25 11.26 15.46
C TYR A 64 0.83 11.53 16.53
N ASN A 65 0.61 11.10 17.77
CA ASN A 65 1.57 11.30 18.86
C ASN A 65 2.88 10.53 18.64
N LEU A 66 2.86 9.43 17.91
CA LEU A 66 4.07 8.66 17.61
C LEU A 66 4.86 9.24 16.43
N VAL A 67 4.17 9.60 15.34
CA VAL A 67 4.85 9.93 14.07
C VAL A 67 4.50 11.33 13.53
N GLY A 68 3.42 11.95 14.02
CA GLY A 68 2.88 13.16 13.44
C GLY A 68 3.80 14.37 13.57
N GLU A 69 4.43 14.57 14.73
CA GLU A 69 5.34 15.71 14.95
C GLU A 69 6.56 15.64 14.04
N GLU A 70 7.11 14.45 13.84
CA GLU A 70 8.32 14.26 13.04
C GLU A 70 8.03 14.28 11.53
N TYR A 71 7.02 13.53 11.09
CA TYR A 71 6.78 13.30 9.65
C TYR A 71 5.70 14.18 9.04
N MET A 72 4.91 14.88 9.86
CA MET A 72 3.82 15.74 9.39
C MET A 72 3.97 17.20 9.89
N SER A 73 5.18 17.63 10.21
CA SER A 73 5.48 18.98 10.75
C SER A 73 5.06 20.13 9.82
N GLY A 74 4.84 19.88 8.53
CA GLY A 74 4.30 20.85 7.58
C GLY A 74 2.78 21.09 7.68
N PHE A 75 2.07 20.29 8.46
CA PHE A 75 0.62 20.36 8.63
C PHE A 75 0.27 20.93 10.02
N LYS A 76 -0.87 21.62 10.10
CA LYS A 76 -1.48 21.89 11.41
C LYS A 76 -1.96 20.58 12.01
N THR A 77 -1.91 20.43 13.34
CA THR A 77 -2.30 19.21 14.06
C THR A 77 -3.64 18.62 13.59
N GLU A 78 -4.67 19.44 13.51
CA GLU A 78 -6.01 19.00 13.07
C GLU A 78 -6.04 18.55 11.61
N GLN A 79 -5.20 19.12 10.75
CA GLN A 79 -5.06 18.69 9.38
C GLN A 79 -4.33 17.36 9.31
N ALA A 80 -3.20 17.22 10.02
CA ALA A 80 -2.47 15.95 10.09
C ALA A 80 -3.34 14.80 10.58
N LYS A 81 -4.14 15.02 11.64
CA LYS A 81 -5.07 14.00 12.15
C LYS A 81 -6.16 13.63 11.14
N ARG A 82 -6.67 14.57 10.35
CA ARG A 82 -7.63 14.26 9.27
C ARG A 82 -6.99 13.42 8.17
N GLU A 83 -5.75 13.72 7.79
CA GLU A 83 -5.01 12.91 6.80
C GLU A 83 -4.77 11.49 7.33
N ILE A 84 -4.35 11.34 8.59
CA ILE A 84 -4.18 10.02 9.22
C ILE A 84 -5.50 9.25 9.20
N ALA A 85 -6.60 9.87 9.60
CA ALA A 85 -7.93 9.24 9.59
C ALA A 85 -8.34 8.79 8.19
N TYR A 86 -8.10 9.63 7.18
CA TYR A 86 -8.40 9.30 5.79
C TYR A 86 -7.59 8.08 5.32
N TYR A 87 -6.27 8.11 5.47
CA TYR A 87 -5.41 7.01 5.03
C TYR A 87 -5.68 5.72 5.80
N LYS A 88 -5.96 5.82 7.11
CA LYS A 88 -6.35 4.68 7.94
C LYS A 88 -7.58 3.94 7.40
N ASN A 89 -8.55 4.66 6.83
CA ASN A 89 -9.76 4.06 6.28
C ASN A 89 -9.58 3.38 4.92
N ILE A 90 -8.54 3.75 4.15
CA ILE A 90 -8.31 3.19 2.81
C ILE A 90 -7.12 2.22 2.77
N PHE A 91 -6.45 2.01 3.90
CA PHE A 91 -5.26 1.17 3.97
C PHE A 91 -5.60 -0.32 3.82
N ASN A 92 -4.80 -1.06 3.08
CA ASN A 92 -4.94 -2.51 2.96
C ASN A 92 -4.16 -3.19 4.10
N TYR A 93 -4.82 -3.47 5.22
CA TYR A 93 -4.20 -4.09 6.40
C TYR A 93 -3.87 -5.57 6.23
N GLU A 94 -4.46 -6.24 5.27
CA GLU A 94 -4.06 -7.59 4.87
C GLU A 94 -2.66 -7.60 4.25
N GLY A 95 -2.28 -6.49 3.58
CA GLY A 95 -0.98 -6.31 2.93
C GLY A 95 -0.80 -7.11 1.65
N SER A 96 -1.80 -7.87 1.23
CA SER A 96 -1.73 -8.73 0.06
C SER A 96 -1.93 -7.95 -1.25
N VAL A 97 -1.26 -8.40 -2.30
CA VAL A 97 -1.52 -7.99 -3.68
C VAL A 97 -2.21 -9.16 -4.37
N HIS A 98 -3.52 -9.09 -4.53
CA HIS A 98 -4.26 -10.14 -5.24
C HIS A 98 -4.03 -10.06 -6.76
N LYS A 99 -4.11 -11.21 -7.43
CA LYS A 99 -3.95 -11.25 -8.89
C LYS A 99 -4.98 -10.38 -9.61
N THR A 100 -6.19 -10.31 -9.11
CA THR A 100 -7.26 -9.44 -9.66
C THR A 100 -6.87 -7.96 -9.61
N ASP A 101 -6.29 -7.51 -8.50
CA ASP A 101 -5.88 -6.13 -8.27
C ASP A 101 -4.66 -5.78 -9.14
N PHE A 102 -3.70 -6.72 -9.24
CA PHE A 102 -2.57 -6.59 -10.15
C PHE A 102 -3.05 -6.48 -11.61
N ASP A 103 -3.94 -7.36 -12.06
CA ASP A 103 -4.47 -7.35 -13.42
C ASP A 103 -5.26 -6.05 -13.69
N ASN A 104 -5.94 -5.52 -12.69
CA ASN A 104 -6.66 -4.27 -12.80
C ASN A 104 -5.69 -3.07 -12.91
N GLY A 105 -4.68 -3.01 -12.05
CA GLY A 105 -3.60 -2.02 -12.15
C GLY A 105 -2.85 -2.09 -13.47
N ALA A 106 -2.60 -3.29 -13.97
CA ALA A 106 -1.90 -3.50 -15.24
C ALA A 106 -2.61 -2.86 -16.44
N LYS A 107 -3.93 -2.75 -16.43
CA LYS A 107 -4.71 -2.05 -17.48
C LYS A 107 -4.38 -0.56 -17.52
N VAL A 108 -4.03 0.03 -16.38
CA VAL A 108 -3.67 1.44 -16.24
C VAL A 108 -2.18 1.63 -16.52
N TRP A 109 -1.32 0.84 -15.86
CA TRP A 109 0.14 1.03 -15.90
C TRP A 109 0.76 0.70 -17.26
N PHE A 110 0.22 -0.28 -17.99
CA PHE A 110 0.80 -0.69 -19.29
C PHE A 110 0.02 -0.17 -20.50
N ARG A 111 -0.96 0.70 -20.29
CA ARG A 111 -1.82 1.22 -21.35
C ARG A 111 -1.03 1.93 -22.45
N ASP A 112 -0.09 2.80 -22.05
CA ASP A 112 0.62 3.70 -22.96
C ASP A 112 2.13 3.42 -23.05
N PHE A 113 2.62 2.35 -22.41
CA PHE A 113 4.03 1.99 -22.39
C PHE A 113 4.36 0.92 -23.44
N THR A 114 4.51 1.32 -24.68
CA THR A 114 4.86 0.40 -25.78
C THR A 114 6.23 -0.26 -25.62
N LYS A 115 7.12 0.30 -24.78
CA LYS A 115 8.48 -0.20 -24.53
C LYS A 115 8.58 -1.13 -23.33
N ILE A 116 7.58 -1.15 -22.44
CA ILE A 116 7.58 -1.97 -21.24
C ILE A 116 6.64 -3.16 -21.47
N LYS A 117 7.23 -4.35 -21.55
CA LYS A 117 6.45 -5.58 -21.67
C LYS A 117 5.71 -5.87 -20.36
N ARG A 118 4.41 -6.10 -20.46
CA ARG A 118 3.62 -6.57 -19.32
C ARG A 118 4.22 -7.87 -18.76
N GLN A 119 4.42 -7.89 -17.44
CA GLN A 119 4.84 -9.09 -16.71
C GLN A 119 3.62 -9.87 -16.23
N ASN A 120 3.77 -11.18 -15.99
CA ASN A 120 2.75 -11.95 -15.33
C ASN A 120 2.82 -11.72 -13.81
N TYR A 121 1.70 -11.86 -13.14
CA TYR A 121 1.61 -11.75 -11.68
C TYR A 121 2.62 -12.68 -10.98
N SER A 122 2.68 -13.94 -11.38
CA SER A 122 3.58 -14.95 -10.80
C SER A 122 5.06 -14.65 -10.95
N ASP A 123 5.43 -13.80 -11.89
CA ASP A 123 6.84 -13.50 -12.18
C ASP A 123 7.37 -12.34 -11.32
N VAL A 124 6.46 -11.54 -10.74
CA VAL A 124 6.83 -10.29 -10.04
C VAL A 124 6.22 -10.14 -8.65
N VAL A 125 5.25 -10.97 -8.28
CA VAL A 125 4.61 -10.91 -6.96
C VAL A 125 4.91 -12.17 -6.17
N ASP A 126 5.65 -12.03 -5.07
CA ASP A 126 5.93 -13.09 -4.11
C ASP A 126 5.24 -12.81 -2.78
N MET A 127 4.18 -13.56 -2.49
CA MET A 127 3.42 -13.45 -1.25
C MET A 127 3.93 -14.37 -0.14
N SER A 128 5.00 -15.16 -0.38
CA SER A 128 5.47 -16.18 0.55
C SER A 128 5.96 -15.59 1.88
N PHE A 129 6.61 -14.44 1.84
CA PHE A 129 7.12 -13.75 3.03
C PHE A 129 5.98 -13.17 3.87
N LEU A 130 4.96 -12.57 3.23
CA LEU A 130 3.79 -12.07 3.94
C LEU A 130 3.00 -13.22 4.58
N ASN A 131 2.79 -14.30 3.87
CA ASN A 131 2.09 -15.50 4.40
C ASN A 131 2.79 -16.09 5.64
N LYS A 132 4.11 -15.94 5.75
CA LYS A 132 4.85 -16.32 6.96
C LYS A 132 4.66 -15.30 8.08
N ALA A 133 4.70 -13.99 7.77
CA ALA A 133 4.49 -12.93 8.74
C ALA A 133 3.10 -13.00 9.40
N GLN A 134 2.06 -13.34 8.63
CA GLN A 134 0.69 -13.52 9.12
C GLN A 134 0.50 -14.70 10.08
N LYS A 135 1.46 -15.60 10.16
CA LYS A 135 1.42 -16.80 11.02
C LYS A 135 2.31 -16.67 12.25
N SER A 136 3.09 -15.61 12.33
CA SER A 136 4.02 -15.35 13.45
C SER A 136 3.38 -14.49 14.52
#